data_230772d6233204c1d2d2550b65e4f540
#
_entry.id   230772d6233204c1d2d2550b65e4f540
#
_cell.length_a   1.000
_cell.length_b   1.000
_cell.length_c   1.000
_cell.angle_alpha   90.00
_cell.angle_beta   90.00
_cell.angle_gamma   90.00
#
_symmetry.space_group_name_H-M   'P 1'
#
loop_
_entity.id
_entity.type
_entity.pdbx_description
1 polymer ?
#
loop_
_entity_poly.entity_id
_entity_poly.type
_entity_poly.pdbx_seq_one_letter_code
_entity_poly.pdbx_strand_id
1 'polypeptide(L)'
;MKITVQQLRYLLETAERGSINAAAKSLGISKSTLYEALSQVEDELGFSVLNRGKRGVSVTERGAKVMNAAERVVAEMDAFEREFCNHNNVSSRLHVSMLPFGFGVNALMSVAEAHAHADIDFSIEVVQAPKMAYDISNGIRDIGLLLLSEGNEGALRKYLESGELEYHELFDAQIYAYVSRHHPLANREKLYPSDLVQYPMFYYEQYFYMNSLHATDMRKAFLAGDRQKVNDTLFASLRELTESIAEADGYAIWCNLTGKALSTEGTVAIPYESDMNMSLGYLVKKGTPIEGVLKEYIDELMKYA
;
A
#
# COMPACT_ATOMS: atom_id res chain seq x y z
N MET A 1 15.84 -30.99 5.15
CA MET A 1 15.50 -29.66 5.68
C MET A 1 14.57 -29.84 6.87
N LYS A 2 14.93 -29.31 8.03
CA LYS A 2 14.18 -29.49 9.31
C LYS A 2 13.55 -28.18 9.81
N ILE A 3 13.43 -27.16 8.94
CA ILE A 3 12.83 -25.87 9.31
C ILE A 3 11.32 -26.07 9.46
N THR A 4 10.76 -25.62 10.58
CA THR A 4 9.33 -25.68 10.88
C THR A 4 8.63 -24.37 10.57
N VAL A 5 7.32 -24.40 10.34
CA VAL A 5 6.49 -23.21 10.13
C VAL A 5 6.58 -22.26 11.35
N GLN A 6 6.61 -22.83 12.57
CA GLN A 6 6.77 -22.03 13.78
C GLN A 6 8.09 -21.26 13.82
N GLN A 7 9.19 -21.86 13.35
CA GLN A 7 10.48 -21.17 13.25
C GLN A 7 10.45 -20.06 12.19
N LEU A 8 9.70 -20.26 11.09
CA LEU A 8 9.49 -19.21 10.09
C LEU A 8 8.68 -18.03 10.69
N ARG A 9 7.61 -18.30 11.45
CA ARG A 9 6.87 -17.27 12.19
C ARG A 9 7.79 -16.48 13.14
N TYR A 10 8.67 -17.16 13.86
CA TYR A 10 9.64 -16.52 14.75
C TYR A 10 10.63 -15.63 14.00
N LEU A 11 11.06 -16.07 12.83
CA LEU A 11 11.96 -15.30 11.96
C LEU A 11 11.30 -14.00 11.47
N LEU A 12 10.07 -14.11 10.97
CA LEU A 12 9.29 -12.98 10.48
C LEU A 12 9.02 -11.95 11.58
N GLU A 13 8.53 -12.38 12.74
CA GLU A 13 8.27 -11.50 13.89
C GLU A 13 9.55 -10.81 14.40
N THR A 14 10.69 -11.52 14.36
CA THR A 14 11.96 -10.93 14.79
C THR A 14 12.45 -9.84 13.85
N ALA A 15 12.25 -10.04 12.54
CA ALA A 15 12.61 -9.05 11.54
C ALA A 15 11.71 -7.81 11.62
N GLU A 16 10.41 -8.00 11.78
CA GLU A 16 9.41 -6.93 11.92
C GLU A 16 9.69 -6.06 13.15
N ARG A 17 9.92 -6.69 14.30
CA ARG A 17 10.22 -5.97 15.55
C ARG A 17 11.62 -5.35 15.61
N GLY A 18 12.51 -5.75 14.73
CA GLY A 18 13.91 -5.29 14.74
C GLY A 18 14.68 -5.59 16.05
N SER A 19 14.14 -6.46 16.91
CA SER A 19 14.71 -6.78 18.22
C SER A 19 14.26 -8.16 18.72
N ILE A 20 15.24 -9.02 19.07
CA ILE A 20 14.95 -10.34 19.65
C ILE A 20 14.16 -10.22 20.97
N ASN A 21 14.45 -9.20 21.80
CA ASN A 21 13.73 -9.00 23.06
C ASN A 21 12.26 -8.61 22.82
N ALA A 22 12.02 -7.72 21.86
CA ALA A 22 10.65 -7.29 21.51
C ALA A 22 9.86 -8.44 20.88
N ALA A 23 10.47 -9.20 19.98
CA ALA A 23 9.85 -10.35 19.35
C ALA A 23 9.54 -11.47 20.37
N ALA A 24 10.46 -11.81 21.24
CA ALA A 24 10.24 -12.81 22.29
C ALA A 24 9.08 -12.43 23.22
N LYS A 25 8.98 -11.14 23.58
CA LYS A 25 7.87 -10.61 24.37
C LYS A 25 6.54 -10.70 23.62
N SER A 26 6.51 -10.35 22.35
CA SER A 26 5.33 -10.43 21.48
C SER A 26 4.85 -11.88 21.31
N LEU A 27 5.78 -12.80 21.11
CA LEU A 27 5.51 -14.23 20.93
C LEU A 27 5.20 -14.98 22.24
N GLY A 28 5.34 -14.33 23.40
CA GLY A 28 5.12 -14.97 24.70
C GLY A 28 6.12 -16.07 25.05
N ILE A 29 7.34 -16.03 24.49
CA ILE A 29 8.39 -17.04 24.71
C ILE A 29 9.66 -16.43 25.33
N SER A 30 10.55 -17.31 25.82
CA SER A 30 11.83 -16.85 26.33
C SER A 30 12.76 -16.38 25.20
N LYS A 31 13.63 -15.40 25.51
CA LYS A 31 14.66 -14.94 24.56
C LYS A 31 15.60 -16.08 24.12
N SER A 32 15.92 -17.00 25.02
CA SER A 32 16.78 -18.15 24.71
C SER A 32 16.11 -19.09 23.72
N THR A 33 14.82 -19.40 23.91
CA THR A 33 14.02 -20.22 22.98
C THR A 33 13.97 -19.60 21.60
N LEU A 34 13.70 -18.28 21.52
CA LEU A 34 13.68 -17.58 20.23
C LEU A 34 15.06 -17.60 19.56
N TYR A 35 16.12 -17.32 20.33
CA TYR A 35 17.47 -17.31 19.80
C TYR A 35 17.89 -18.67 19.24
N GLU A 36 17.61 -19.77 19.97
CA GLU A 36 17.88 -21.13 19.52
C GLU A 36 17.12 -21.48 18.24
N ALA A 37 15.84 -21.13 18.16
CA ALA A 37 15.01 -21.37 16.98
C ALA A 37 15.56 -20.64 15.75
N LEU A 38 15.95 -19.37 15.90
CA LEU A 38 16.54 -18.58 14.80
C LEU A 38 17.90 -19.13 14.38
N SER A 39 18.73 -19.56 15.33
CA SER A 39 20.04 -20.16 15.03
C SER A 39 19.88 -21.48 14.29
N GLN A 40 18.94 -22.34 14.67
CA GLN A 40 18.64 -23.58 13.94
C GLN A 40 18.23 -23.35 12.50
N VAL A 41 17.45 -22.28 12.22
CA VAL A 41 17.10 -21.90 10.84
C VAL A 41 18.34 -21.49 10.06
N GLU A 42 19.20 -20.63 10.62
CA GLU A 42 20.43 -20.19 9.97
C GLU A 42 21.44 -21.31 9.77
N ASP A 43 21.57 -22.22 10.73
CA ASP A 43 22.41 -23.41 10.63
C ASP A 43 21.95 -24.37 9.51
N GLU A 44 20.64 -24.59 9.39
CA GLU A 44 20.06 -25.42 8.33
C GLU A 44 20.22 -24.78 6.94
N LEU A 45 20.18 -23.45 6.86
CA LEU A 45 20.39 -22.71 5.62
C LEU A 45 21.87 -22.54 5.25
N GLY A 46 22.77 -22.67 6.24
CA GLY A 46 24.22 -22.49 6.07
C GLY A 46 24.64 -21.02 5.91
N PHE A 47 23.77 -20.06 6.24
CA PHE A 47 24.11 -18.62 6.25
C PHE A 47 23.18 -17.84 7.18
N SER A 48 23.64 -16.66 7.61
CA SER A 48 22.86 -15.77 8.47
C SER A 48 21.76 -15.06 7.69
N VAL A 49 20.52 -15.17 8.16
CA VAL A 49 19.35 -14.46 7.65
C VAL A 49 19.25 -13.08 8.30
N LEU A 50 19.64 -12.98 9.57
CA LEU A 50 19.56 -11.77 10.37
C LEU A 50 20.95 -11.26 10.78
N ASN A 51 21.19 -9.96 10.65
CA ASN A 51 22.30 -9.27 11.28
C ASN A 51 21.89 -8.89 12.71
N ARG A 52 22.68 -9.36 13.70
CA ARG A 52 22.42 -9.09 15.12
C ARG A 52 23.51 -8.16 15.65
N GLY A 53 23.14 -6.96 16.07
CA GLY A 53 24.09 -5.96 16.54
C GLY A 53 23.59 -5.17 17.75
N LYS A 54 24.44 -4.27 18.25
CA LYS A 54 24.09 -3.37 19.38
C LYS A 54 22.90 -2.45 19.08
N ARG A 55 22.59 -2.21 17.81
CA ARG A 55 21.49 -1.36 17.34
C ARG A 55 20.19 -2.13 17.06
N GLY A 56 20.17 -3.44 17.30
CA GLY A 56 19.01 -4.29 17.02
C GLY A 56 19.28 -5.39 16.00
N VAL A 57 18.22 -5.82 15.33
CA VAL A 57 18.23 -6.87 14.30
C VAL A 57 17.82 -6.25 12.97
N SER A 58 18.52 -6.62 11.90
CA SER A 58 18.16 -6.29 10.53
C SER A 58 18.28 -7.51 9.63
N VAL A 59 17.57 -7.54 8.52
CA VAL A 59 17.62 -8.64 7.55
C VAL A 59 18.88 -8.50 6.67
N THR A 60 19.59 -9.60 6.39
CA THR A 60 20.70 -9.61 5.43
C THR A 60 20.19 -9.58 4.00
N GLU A 61 21.03 -9.22 3.02
CA GLU A 61 20.64 -9.26 1.59
C GLU A 61 20.19 -10.65 1.16
N ARG A 62 20.90 -11.71 1.58
CA ARG A 62 20.48 -13.10 1.32
C ARG A 62 19.24 -13.48 2.13
N GLY A 63 19.11 -12.92 3.32
CA GLY A 63 17.96 -13.11 4.21
C GLY A 63 16.66 -12.58 3.63
N ALA A 64 16.68 -11.49 2.85
CA ALA A 64 15.49 -10.94 2.24
C ALA A 64 14.74 -11.97 1.35
N LYS A 65 15.48 -12.82 0.63
CA LYS A 65 14.87 -13.91 -0.16
C LYS A 65 14.24 -14.99 0.71
N VAL A 66 14.87 -15.26 1.88
CA VAL A 66 14.32 -16.22 2.87
C VAL A 66 13.05 -15.66 3.49
N MET A 67 13.02 -14.35 3.82
CA MET A 67 11.84 -13.69 4.37
C MET A 67 10.64 -13.81 3.43
N ASN A 68 10.82 -13.46 2.15
CA ASN A 68 9.76 -13.57 1.14
C ASN A 68 9.27 -15.02 0.97
N ALA A 69 10.16 -16.01 1.09
CA ALA A 69 9.77 -17.42 1.03
C ALA A 69 9.04 -17.86 2.32
N ALA A 70 9.49 -17.39 3.48
CA ALA A 70 8.88 -17.67 4.78
C ALA A 70 7.45 -17.12 4.88
N GLU A 71 7.24 -15.88 4.40
CA GLU A 71 5.90 -15.26 4.32
C GLU A 71 4.91 -16.13 3.53
N ARG A 72 5.34 -16.63 2.37
CA ARG A 72 4.48 -17.53 1.56
C ARG A 72 4.13 -18.81 2.28
N VAL A 73 5.12 -19.48 2.88
CA VAL A 73 4.89 -20.75 3.57
C VAL A 73 3.96 -20.55 4.77
N VAL A 74 4.14 -19.49 5.53
CA VAL A 74 3.29 -19.16 6.68
C VAL A 74 1.87 -18.85 6.20
N ALA A 75 1.71 -18.04 5.14
CA ALA A 75 0.41 -17.69 4.58
C ALA A 75 -0.36 -18.94 4.08
N GLU A 76 0.32 -19.87 3.39
CA GLU A 76 -0.29 -21.12 2.96
C GLU A 76 -0.68 -22.02 4.14
N MET A 77 0.13 -22.06 5.19
CA MET A 77 -0.20 -22.80 6.41
C MET A 77 -1.41 -22.19 7.12
N ASP A 78 -1.47 -20.86 7.19
CA ASP A 78 -2.62 -20.14 7.75
C ASP A 78 -3.89 -20.40 6.91
N ALA A 79 -3.77 -20.46 5.58
CA ALA A 79 -4.87 -20.80 4.70
C ALA A 79 -5.34 -22.24 4.94
N PHE A 80 -4.41 -23.19 5.05
CA PHE A 80 -4.71 -24.58 5.37
C PHE A 80 -5.41 -24.73 6.73
N GLU A 81 -4.89 -24.06 7.76
CA GLU A 81 -5.49 -24.08 9.11
C GLU A 81 -6.91 -23.51 9.09
N ARG A 82 -7.16 -22.45 8.32
CA ARG A 82 -8.51 -21.86 8.15
C ARG A 82 -9.46 -22.83 7.44
N GLU A 83 -9.02 -23.45 6.37
CA GLU A 83 -9.88 -24.31 5.55
C GLU A 83 -10.22 -25.64 6.24
N PHE A 84 -9.26 -26.23 6.95
CA PHE A 84 -9.38 -27.61 7.43
C PHE A 84 -9.40 -27.79 8.95
N CYS A 85 -8.86 -26.84 9.72
CA CYS A 85 -8.70 -27.00 11.17
C CYS A 85 -9.71 -26.21 11.99
N ASN A 86 -10.32 -25.13 11.47
CA ASN A 86 -11.27 -24.30 12.17
C ASN A 86 -12.74 -24.69 11.88
N HIS A 87 -13.17 -25.85 12.40
CA HIS A 87 -14.56 -26.30 12.26
C HIS A 87 -15.58 -25.55 13.12
N ASN A 88 -15.19 -24.66 14.04
CA ASN A 88 -16.12 -24.03 14.98
C ASN A 88 -15.93 -22.52 15.24
N ASN A 89 -14.93 -21.87 14.67
CA ASN A 89 -14.81 -20.40 14.71
C ASN A 89 -14.19 -19.95 13.39
N VAL A 90 -15.02 -19.74 12.36
CA VAL A 90 -14.62 -18.88 11.26
C VAL A 90 -14.64 -17.46 11.82
N SER A 91 -13.57 -17.08 12.46
CA SER A 91 -13.26 -15.68 12.69
C SER A 91 -13.21 -15.07 11.29
N SER A 92 -14.29 -14.44 10.89
CA SER A 92 -14.33 -13.68 9.65
C SER A 92 -13.18 -12.67 9.71
N ARG A 93 -12.49 -12.47 8.62
CA ARG A 93 -11.45 -11.43 8.55
C ARG A 93 -11.69 -10.55 7.35
N LEU A 94 -11.16 -9.36 7.43
CA LEU A 94 -11.04 -8.46 6.28
C LEU A 94 -9.71 -7.72 6.36
N HIS A 95 -8.73 -8.23 5.67
CA HIS A 95 -7.39 -7.66 5.60
C HIS A 95 -7.23 -6.92 4.28
N VAL A 96 -7.11 -5.61 4.36
CA VAL A 96 -7.04 -4.69 3.23
C VAL A 96 -5.60 -4.24 3.00
N SER A 97 -5.12 -4.32 1.76
CA SER A 97 -3.97 -3.56 1.29
C SER A 97 -4.44 -2.37 0.47
N MET A 98 -3.81 -1.22 0.60
CA MET A 98 -4.21 -0.07 -0.22
C MET A 98 -3.08 0.93 -0.43
N LEU A 99 -3.23 1.79 -1.43
CA LEU A 99 -2.55 3.07 -1.49
C LEU A 99 -3.12 4.01 -0.41
N PRO A 100 -2.47 5.14 -0.06
CA PRO A 100 -2.88 5.99 1.06
C PRO A 100 -4.20 6.74 0.80
N PHE A 101 -5.27 5.99 0.72
CA PHE A 101 -6.63 6.52 0.51
C PHE A 101 -7.39 6.67 1.82
N GLY A 102 -7.64 7.90 2.26
CA GLY A 102 -8.40 8.16 3.49
C GLY A 102 -9.82 7.57 3.47
N PHE A 103 -10.48 7.59 2.31
CA PHE A 103 -11.82 7.00 2.15
C PHE A 103 -11.82 5.47 2.35
N GLY A 104 -10.75 4.76 1.93
CA GLY A 104 -10.62 3.32 2.14
C GLY A 104 -10.53 2.97 3.63
N VAL A 105 -9.86 3.81 4.43
CA VAL A 105 -9.85 3.68 5.90
C VAL A 105 -11.25 3.92 6.47
N ASN A 106 -11.92 5.00 6.03
CA ASN A 106 -13.26 5.33 6.51
C ASN A 106 -14.28 4.23 6.19
N ALA A 107 -14.23 3.66 4.98
CA ALA A 107 -15.07 2.54 4.59
C ALA A 107 -14.84 1.32 5.49
N LEU A 108 -13.55 0.99 5.79
CA LEU A 108 -13.24 -0.12 6.70
C LEU A 108 -13.76 0.14 8.12
N MET A 109 -13.59 1.37 8.61
CA MET A 109 -14.10 1.75 9.94
C MET A 109 -15.61 1.65 10.02
N SER A 110 -16.36 2.06 8.97
CA SER A 110 -17.82 1.90 8.93
C SER A 110 -18.25 0.44 9.04
N VAL A 111 -17.57 -0.47 8.32
CA VAL A 111 -17.85 -1.92 8.42
C VAL A 111 -17.48 -2.46 9.80
N ALA A 112 -16.32 -2.07 10.34
CA ALA A 112 -15.87 -2.52 11.65
C ALA A 112 -16.83 -2.07 12.78
N GLU A 113 -17.34 -0.85 12.71
CA GLU A 113 -18.35 -0.34 13.65
C GLU A 113 -19.67 -1.10 13.55
N ALA A 114 -20.12 -1.45 12.35
CA ALA A 114 -21.33 -2.26 12.15
C ALA A 114 -21.19 -3.66 12.76
N HIS A 115 -19.97 -4.17 12.84
CA HIS A 115 -19.63 -5.50 13.38
C HIS A 115 -18.91 -5.46 14.74
N ALA A 116 -19.07 -4.38 15.54
CA ALA A 116 -18.36 -4.16 16.80
C ALA A 116 -18.48 -5.29 17.85
N HIS A 117 -19.47 -6.17 17.72
CA HIS A 117 -19.71 -7.32 18.63
C HIS A 117 -19.42 -8.68 17.97
N ALA A 118 -18.96 -8.69 16.73
CA ALA A 118 -18.59 -9.90 16.00
C ALA A 118 -17.10 -10.19 16.18
N ASP A 119 -16.72 -11.46 16.15
CA ASP A 119 -15.31 -11.89 16.16
C ASP A 119 -14.77 -11.84 14.73
N ILE A 120 -14.43 -10.62 14.29
CA ILE A 120 -13.88 -10.35 12.95
C ILE A 120 -12.55 -9.63 13.10
N ASP A 121 -11.52 -10.15 12.41
CA ASP A 121 -10.20 -9.54 12.36
C ASP A 121 -10.12 -8.54 11.21
N PHE A 122 -10.04 -7.25 11.53
CA PHE A 122 -9.88 -6.16 10.58
C PHE A 122 -8.45 -5.64 10.58
N SER A 123 -7.84 -5.55 9.42
CA SER A 123 -6.55 -4.89 9.28
C SER A 123 -6.43 -4.12 7.97
N ILE A 124 -5.63 -3.07 8.00
CA ILE A 124 -5.30 -2.26 6.82
C ILE A 124 -3.80 -2.03 6.77
N GLU A 125 -3.23 -2.17 5.59
CA GLU A 125 -1.81 -1.89 5.34
C GLU A 125 -1.67 -1.00 4.11
N VAL A 126 -0.87 0.05 4.25
CA VAL A 126 -0.54 0.93 3.13
C VAL A 126 0.73 0.43 2.47
N VAL A 127 0.62 -0.06 1.23
CA VAL A 127 1.71 -0.73 0.52
C VAL A 127 1.78 -0.32 -0.95
N GLN A 128 2.90 -0.64 -1.59
CA GLN A 128 3.08 -0.48 -3.03
C GLN A 128 2.31 -1.54 -3.83
N ALA A 129 1.90 -1.21 -5.06
CA ALA A 129 1.14 -2.11 -5.92
C ALA A 129 1.79 -3.50 -6.14
N PRO A 130 3.11 -3.65 -6.33
CA PRO A 130 3.73 -4.97 -6.45
C PRO A 130 3.62 -5.82 -5.18
N LYS A 131 3.77 -5.21 -3.98
CA LYS A 131 3.57 -5.92 -2.71
C LYS A 131 2.10 -6.29 -2.52
N MET A 132 1.18 -5.37 -2.82
CA MET A 132 -0.26 -5.61 -2.79
C MET A 132 -0.65 -6.84 -3.63
N ALA A 133 -0.21 -6.87 -4.90
CA ALA A 133 -0.48 -7.99 -5.79
C ALA A 133 0.10 -9.30 -5.26
N TYR A 134 1.33 -9.26 -4.73
CA TYR A 134 1.96 -10.41 -4.09
C TYR A 134 1.17 -10.91 -2.87
N ASP A 135 0.77 -10.01 -1.97
CA ASP A 135 0.06 -10.35 -0.74
C ASP A 135 -1.30 -10.97 -1.04
N ILE A 136 -2.03 -10.44 -2.04
CA ILE A 136 -3.35 -10.95 -2.42
C ILE A 136 -3.22 -12.30 -3.13
N SER A 137 -2.28 -12.45 -4.07
CA SER A 137 -2.08 -13.73 -4.79
C SER A 137 -1.71 -14.86 -3.83
N ASN A 138 -0.99 -14.54 -2.73
CA ASN A 138 -0.61 -15.50 -1.69
C ASN A 138 -1.62 -15.60 -0.52
N GLY A 139 -2.78 -14.94 -0.59
CA GLY A 139 -3.80 -15.02 0.45
C GLY A 139 -3.42 -14.36 1.79
N ILE A 140 -2.38 -13.51 1.80
CA ILE A 140 -1.97 -12.73 2.98
C ILE A 140 -2.99 -11.62 3.24
N ARG A 141 -3.54 -11.05 2.16
CA ARG A 141 -4.57 -10.02 2.17
C ARG A 141 -5.77 -10.46 1.34
N ASP A 142 -6.94 -9.98 1.68
CA ASP A 142 -8.20 -10.40 1.06
C ASP A 142 -8.55 -9.50 -0.13
N ILE A 143 -8.20 -8.20 -0.06
CA ILE A 143 -8.49 -7.20 -1.09
C ILE A 143 -7.39 -6.14 -1.14
N GLY A 144 -7.14 -5.60 -2.33
CA GLY A 144 -6.22 -4.47 -2.55
C GLY A 144 -6.90 -3.31 -3.26
N LEU A 145 -6.84 -2.11 -2.68
CA LEU A 145 -7.43 -0.91 -3.26
C LEU A 145 -6.33 -0.05 -3.90
N LEU A 146 -6.46 0.21 -5.20
CA LEU A 146 -5.44 0.94 -5.96
C LEU A 146 -6.03 1.79 -7.08
N LEU A 147 -5.25 2.77 -7.53
CA LEU A 147 -5.48 3.47 -8.79
C LEU A 147 -4.75 2.72 -9.90
N LEU A 148 -5.47 2.36 -10.96
CA LEU A 148 -4.90 1.85 -12.20
C LEU A 148 -4.73 2.98 -13.20
N SER A 149 -3.58 3.05 -13.83
CA SER A 149 -3.24 3.95 -14.91
C SER A 149 -2.31 3.25 -15.90
N GLU A 150 -2.18 3.76 -17.11
CA GLU A 150 -1.21 3.24 -18.09
C GLU A 150 0.21 3.14 -17.51
N GLY A 151 0.56 4.04 -16.55
CA GLY A 151 1.88 4.08 -15.94
C GLY A 151 2.17 2.94 -14.98
N ASN A 152 1.18 2.38 -14.27
CA ASN A 152 1.37 1.34 -13.26
C ASN A 152 0.81 -0.03 -13.65
N GLU A 153 -0.01 -0.11 -14.69
CA GLU A 153 -0.56 -1.38 -15.21
C GLU A 153 0.53 -2.43 -15.45
N GLY A 154 1.68 -2.00 -15.98
CA GLY A 154 2.82 -2.88 -16.24
C GLY A 154 3.32 -3.65 -15.02
N ALA A 155 3.27 -3.05 -13.82
CA ALA A 155 3.68 -3.69 -12.57
C ALA A 155 2.72 -4.82 -12.13
N LEU A 156 1.45 -4.71 -12.51
CA LEU A 156 0.39 -5.67 -12.19
C LEU A 156 0.18 -6.70 -13.30
N ARG A 157 0.63 -6.40 -14.53
CA ARG A 157 0.38 -7.20 -15.73
C ARG A 157 0.68 -8.68 -15.54
N LYS A 158 1.80 -9.01 -14.91
CA LYS A 158 2.19 -10.40 -14.64
C LYS A 158 1.10 -11.18 -13.88
N TYR A 159 0.51 -10.56 -12.86
CA TYR A 159 -0.51 -11.20 -12.01
C TYR A 159 -1.88 -11.25 -12.71
N LEU A 160 -2.22 -10.22 -13.47
CA LEU A 160 -3.47 -10.16 -14.24
C LEU A 160 -3.43 -11.13 -15.43
N GLU A 161 -2.32 -11.19 -16.18
CA GLU A 161 -2.14 -12.09 -17.32
C GLU A 161 -2.03 -13.57 -16.90
N SER A 162 -1.41 -13.86 -15.74
CA SER A 162 -1.38 -15.23 -15.20
C SER A 162 -2.77 -15.71 -14.75
N GLY A 163 -3.70 -14.78 -14.58
CA GLY A 163 -5.03 -15.06 -14.06
C GLY A 163 -5.05 -15.42 -12.56
N GLU A 164 -4.02 -15.06 -11.81
CA GLU A 164 -3.98 -15.24 -10.36
C GLU A 164 -4.83 -14.20 -9.65
N LEU A 165 -4.93 -12.98 -10.21
CA LEU A 165 -5.70 -11.85 -9.68
C LEU A 165 -6.76 -11.39 -10.69
N GLU A 166 -7.81 -10.78 -10.16
CA GLU A 166 -8.84 -10.05 -10.90
C GLU A 166 -8.86 -8.60 -10.42
N TYR A 167 -8.86 -7.67 -11.38
CA TYR A 167 -9.08 -6.24 -11.11
C TYR A 167 -10.53 -5.89 -11.43
N HIS A 168 -11.17 -5.25 -10.49
CA HIS A 168 -12.54 -4.73 -10.63
C HIS A 168 -12.52 -3.23 -10.49
N GLU A 169 -12.92 -2.53 -11.54
CA GLU A 169 -13.06 -1.09 -11.50
C GLU A 169 -14.26 -0.68 -10.65
N LEU A 170 -14.06 0.33 -9.80
CA LEU A 170 -15.12 0.94 -9.00
C LEU A 170 -15.64 2.20 -9.71
N PHE A 171 -14.75 3.12 -10.06
CA PHE A 171 -15.09 4.35 -10.77
C PHE A 171 -13.85 5.05 -11.33
N ASP A 172 -14.06 5.95 -12.30
CA ASP A 172 -13.03 6.82 -12.83
C ASP A 172 -12.57 7.84 -11.79
N ALA A 173 -11.24 7.98 -11.65
CA ALA A 173 -10.63 8.91 -10.72
C ALA A 173 -10.42 10.26 -11.41
N GLN A 174 -11.14 11.28 -10.97
CA GLN A 174 -10.92 12.64 -11.44
C GLN A 174 -9.61 13.20 -10.89
N ILE A 175 -8.80 13.79 -11.75
CA ILE A 175 -7.48 14.35 -11.39
C ILE A 175 -7.62 15.84 -11.14
N TYR A 176 -6.91 16.33 -10.12
CA TYR A 176 -6.86 17.73 -9.71
C TYR A 176 -5.41 18.20 -9.58
N ALA A 177 -5.19 19.45 -9.94
CA ALA A 177 -4.01 20.20 -9.54
C ALA A 177 -4.31 20.95 -8.25
N TYR A 178 -3.49 20.73 -7.23
CA TYR A 178 -3.56 21.43 -5.95
C TYR A 178 -2.52 22.55 -5.95
N VAL A 179 -2.96 23.76 -5.72
CA VAL A 179 -2.13 24.96 -5.69
C VAL A 179 -2.45 25.79 -4.44
N SER A 180 -1.55 26.71 -4.07
CA SER A 180 -1.84 27.73 -3.05
C SER A 180 -3.09 28.52 -3.43
N ARG A 181 -3.89 28.91 -2.46
CA ARG A 181 -5.02 29.85 -2.64
C ARG A 181 -4.58 31.21 -3.22
N HIS A 182 -3.30 31.55 -3.03
CA HIS A 182 -2.69 32.78 -3.56
C HIS A 182 -1.95 32.57 -4.90
N HIS A 183 -1.94 31.34 -5.40
CA HIS A 183 -1.28 31.00 -6.65
C HIS A 183 -1.92 31.76 -7.83
N PRO A 184 -1.16 32.22 -8.84
CA PRO A 184 -1.71 32.92 -10.01
C PRO A 184 -2.81 32.17 -10.75
N LEU A 185 -2.82 30.83 -10.64
CA LEU A 185 -3.83 29.96 -11.28
C LEU A 185 -5.01 29.61 -10.38
N ALA A 186 -5.05 30.05 -9.12
CA ALA A 186 -6.03 29.60 -8.11
C ALA A 186 -7.50 29.83 -8.50
N ASN A 187 -7.77 30.82 -9.38
CA ASN A 187 -9.12 31.18 -9.81
C ASN A 187 -9.50 30.58 -11.20
N ARG A 188 -8.70 29.64 -11.72
CA ARG A 188 -9.03 28.96 -12.97
C ARG A 188 -10.10 27.89 -12.73
N GLU A 189 -11.01 27.72 -13.67
CA GLU A 189 -12.03 26.68 -13.61
C GLU A 189 -11.44 25.29 -13.87
N LYS A 190 -10.39 25.23 -14.71
CA LYS A 190 -9.63 24.01 -15.03
C LYS A 190 -8.20 24.38 -15.42
N LEU A 191 -7.30 23.41 -15.32
CA LEU A 191 -5.90 23.52 -15.70
C LEU A 191 -5.53 22.42 -16.70
N TYR A 192 -4.58 22.75 -17.56
CA TYR A 192 -3.97 21.86 -18.54
C TYR A 192 -2.47 21.72 -18.27
N PRO A 193 -1.79 20.68 -18.79
CA PRO A 193 -0.34 20.52 -18.67
C PRO A 193 0.44 21.79 -19.02
N SER A 194 0.02 22.50 -20.08
CA SER A 194 0.66 23.74 -20.54
C SER A 194 0.62 24.90 -19.53
N ASP A 195 -0.39 24.95 -18.67
CA ASP A 195 -0.53 26.01 -17.65
C ASP A 195 0.50 25.83 -16.53
N LEU A 196 0.97 24.59 -16.29
CA LEU A 196 1.79 24.22 -15.15
C LEU A 196 3.29 24.11 -15.47
N VAL A 197 3.70 24.15 -16.73
CA VAL A 197 5.09 23.92 -17.14
C VAL A 197 6.12 24.87 -16.51
N GLN A 198 5.69 26.07 -16.15
CA GLN A 198 6.57 27.11 -15.58
C GLN A 198 6.66 27.03 -14.02
N TYR A 199 5.83 26.23 -13.38
CA TYR A 199 5.79 26.12 -11.93
C TYR A 199 6.47 24.84 -11.44
N PRO A 200 7.07 24.83 -10.22
CA PRO A 200 7.65 23.62 -9.63
C PRO A 200 6.55 22.64 -9.26
N MET A 201 6.77 21.36 -9.60
CA MET A 201 5.91 20.27 -9.16
C MET A 201 6.40 19.76 -7.81
N PHE A 202 5.47 19.62 -6.87
CA PHE A 202 5.69 19.04 -5.56
C PHE A 202 5.09 17.64 -5.51
N TYR A 203 5.84 16.67 -5.01
CA TYR A 203 5.35 15.31 -4.93
C TYR A 203 5.70 14.63 -3.62
N TYR A 204 4.88 13.66 -3.29
CA TYR A 204 5.08 12.80 -2.15
C TYR A 204 5.90 11.56 -2.56
N GLU A 205 7.04 11.36 -1.90
CA GLU A 205 8.01 10.32 -2.24
C GLU A 205 7.39 8.93 -2.27
N GLN A 206 6.61 8.57 -1.27
CA GLN A 206 5.94 7.28 -1.19
C GLN A 206 4.99 7.02 -2.35
N TYR A 207 4.36 8.06 -2.92
CA TYR A 207 3.45 7.91 -4.05
C TYR A 207 4.15 7.37 -5.30
N PHE A 208 5.38 7.78 -5.55
CA PHE A 208 6.17 7.30 -6.68
C PHE A 208 6.56 5.84 -6.50
N TYR A 209 7.09 5.49 -5.33
CA TYR A 209 7.44 4.11 -5.02
C TYR A 209 6.22 3.19 -5.01
N MET A 210 5.08 3.68 -4.55
CA MET A 210 3.83 2.90 -4.46
C MET A 210 3.25 2.55 -5.83
N ASN A 211 3.45 3.38 -6.84
CA ASN A 211 2.96 3.14 -8.20
C ASN A 211 4.01 2.50 -9.11
N SER A 212 5.20 2.15 -8.59
CA SER A 212 6.33 1.64 -9.38
C SER A 212 6.75 2.55 -10.53
N LEU A 213 6.41 3.83 -10.44
CA LEU A 213 6.75 4.86 -11.42
C LEU A 213 7.99 5.62 -10.98
N HIS A 214 8.92 5.84 -11.88
CA HIS A 214 10.00 6.79 -11.65
C HIS A 214 9.46 8.23 -11.72
N ALA A 215 9.97 9.13 -10.88
CA ALA A 215 9.58 10.55 -10.88
C ALA A 215 9.62 11.19 -12.27
N THR A 216 10.58 10.77 -13.13
CA THR A 216 10.69 11.19 -14.51
C THR A 216 9.55 10.71 -15.41
N ASP A 217 8.98 9.55 -15.14
CA ASP A 217 7.90 8.98 -15.96
C ASP A 217 6.55 9.60 -15.59
N MET A 218 6.29 9.84 -14.32
CA MET A 218 5.14 10.60 -13.85
C MET A 218 5.16 12.04 -14.42
N ARG A 219 6.33 12.66 -14.42
CA ARG A 219 6.48 13.99 -14.99
C ARG A 219 6.15 14.01 -16.48
N LYS A 220 6.61 13.02 -17.26
CA LYS A 220 6.27 12.89 -18.67
C LYS A 220 4.79 12.63 -18.89
N ALA A 221 4.18 11.84 -18.03
CA ALA A 221 2.77 11.51 -18.11
C ALA A 221 1.86 12.70 -17.76
N PHE A 222 2.21 13.47 -16.69
CA PHE A 222 1.44 14.63 -16.28
C PHE A 222 1.74 15.91 -17.08
N LEU A 223 2.93 16.03 -17.64
CA LEU A 223 3.37 17.22 -18.36
C LEU A 223 3.81 16.83 -19.76
N ALA A 224 2.88 16.72 -20.69
CA ALA A 224 3.20 16.44 -22.09
C ALA A 224 4.18 17.49 -22.66
N GLY A 225 5.45 17.13 -22.85
CA GLY A 225 6.45 17.95 -23.55
C GLY A 225 7.75 18.25 -22.81
N ASP A 226 8.70 18.86 -23.54
CA ASP A 226 9.98 19.33 -23.02
C ASP A 226 9.78 20.51 -22.06
N ARG A 227 10.37 20.40 -20.88
CA ARG A 227 10.21 21.34 -19.77
C ARG A 227 11.30 22.38 -19.72
N GLN A 228 10.92 23.63 -19.39
CA GLN A 228 11.88 24.59 -18.83
C GLN A 228 12.41 24.05 -17.48
N LYS A 229 13.69 24.32 -17.18
CA LYS A 229 14.30 23.91 -15.92
C LYS A 229 13.61 24.59 -14.72
N VAL A 230 12.69 23.91 -14.09
CA VAL A 230 12.08 24.31 -12.83
C VAL A 230 12.45 23.25 -11.79
N ASN A 231 12.79 23.70 -10.57
CA ASN A 231 13.19 22.81 -9.50
C ASN A 231 11.95 22.15 -8.87
N ASP A 232 11.73 20.90 -9.21
CA ASP A 232 10.70 20.12 -8.52
C ASP A 232 11.21 19.69 -7.14
N THR A 233 10.29 19.46 -6.21
CA THR A 233 10.62 19.09 -4.85
C THR A 233 9.90 17.82 -4.43
N LEU A 234 10.66 16.88 -3.87
CA LEU A 234 10.19 15.63 -3.33
C LEU A 234 10.01 15.77 -1.81
N PHE A 235 8.85 15.40 -1.30
CA PHE A 235 8.51 15.44 0.12
C PHE A 235 8.40 14.02 0.68
N ALA A 236 9.02 13.78 1.83
CA ALA A 236 8.94 12.51 2.54
C ALA A 236 7.64 12.36 3.34
N SER A 237 6.92 13.45 3.57
CA SER A 237 5.66 13.45 4.31
C SER A 237 4.57 14.21 3.57
N LEU A 238 3.35 13.65 3.61
CA LEU A 238 2.17 14.30 3.02
C LEU A 238 1.84 15.64 3.69
N ARG A 239 2.13 15.78 4.96
CA ARG A 239 1.93 17.01 5.73
C ARG A 239 2.84 18.12 5.21
N GLU A 240 4.15 17.85 5.07
CA GLU A 240 5.11 18.83 4.55
C GLU A 240 4.76 19.26 3.12
N LEU A 241 4.35 18.29 2.28
CA LEU A 241 3.85 18.58 0.94
C LEU A 241 2.67 19.56 0.98
N THR A 242 1.67 19.29 1.82
CA THR A 242 0.45 20.11 1.93
C THR A 242 0.76 21.51 2.43
N GLU A 243 1.60 21.64 3.48
CA GLU A 243 2.05 22.92 4.02
C GLU A 243 2.83 23.71 2.96
N SER A 244 3.71 23.04 2.20
CA SER A 244 4.49 23.69 1.14
C SER A 244 3.65 24.16 -0.04
N ILE A 245 2.60 23.39 -0.44
CA ILE A 245 1.66 23.84 -1.49
C ILE A 245 0.94 25.12 -1.04
N ALA A 246 0.58 25.23 0.24
CA ALA A 246 -0.12 26.41 0.74
C ALA A 246 0.73 27.70 0.73
N GLU A 247 2.04 27.58 0.84
CA GLU A 247 2.98 28.69 1.01
C GLU A 247 3.78 29.07 -0.23
N ALA A 248 3.81 28.21 -1.26
CA ALA A 248 4.67 28.39 -2.42
C ALA A 248 3.89 28.44 -3.75
N ASP A 249 4.55 28.96 -4.80
CA ASP A 249 4.02 28.97 -6.16
C ASP A 249 4.25 27.64 -6.90
N GLY A 250 4.15 26.54 -6.18
CA GLY A 250 4.22 25.18 -6.73
C GLY A 250 2.85 24.51 -6.79
N TYR A 251 2.84 23.33 -7.36
CA TYR A 251 1.62 22.51 -7.48
C TYR A 251 1.88 21.05 -7.20
N ALA A 252 0.83 20.34 -6.77
CA ALA A 252 0.79 18.88 -6.77
C ALA A 252 -0.39 18.38 -7.62
N ILE A 253 -0.23 17.24 -8.26
CA ILE A 253 -1.31 16.57 -8.99
C ILE A 253 -1.73 15.34 -8.21
N TRP A 254 -3.03 15.21 -7.98
CA TRP A 254 -3.62 14.11 -7.23
C TRP A 254 -5.05 13.85 -7.67
N CYS A 255 -5.56 12.65 -7.37
CA CYS A 255 -6.96 12.34 -7.59
C CYS A 255 -7.84 12.84 -6.43
N ASN A 256 -9.10 13.15 -6.70
CA ASN A 256 -10.07 13.66 -5.71
C ASN A 256 -10.43 12.64 -4.61
N LEU A 257 -10.06 11.40 -4.79
CA LEU A 257 -10.45 10.27 -3.92
C LEU A 257 -9.96 10.37 -2.47
N THR A 258 -9.00 11.23 -2.21
CA THR A 258 -8.49 11.48 -0.86
C THR A 258 -9.36 12.48 -0.07
N GLY A 259 -10.45 12.92 -0.68
CA GLY A 259 -11.51 13.74 -0.07
C GLY A 259 -11.06 15.10 0.46
N LYS A 260 -9.98 15.17 1.22
CA LYS A 260 -9.45 16.40 1.83
C LYS A 260 -7.95 16.32 2.13
N ALA A 261 -7.25 15.27 1.73
CA ALA A 261 -5.87 15.06 2.16
C ALA A 261 -4.90 16.19 1.74
N LEU A 262 -5.13 16.77 0.55
CA LEU A 262 -4.37 17.93 0.07
C LEU A 262 -5.18 19.24 0.10
N SER A 263 -6.47 19.18 0.46
CA SER A 263 -7.33 20.37 0.59
C SER A 263 -7.24 20.89 2.01
N THR A 264 -6.50 21.96 2.21
CA THR A 264 -6.38 22.69 3.48
C THR A 264 -6.98 24.09 3.33
N GLU A 265 -7.06 24.85 4.42
CA GLU A 265 -7.48 26.26 4.34
C GLU A 265 -6.60 27.12 3.42
N GLY A 266 -5.33 26.68 3.19
CA GLY A 266 -4.35 27.37 2.35
C GLY A 266 -4.31 26.93 0.89
N THR A 267 -5.01 25.85 0.50
CA THR A 267 -4.94 25.27 -0.85
C THR A 267 -6.27 25.27 -1.57
N VAL A 268 -6.23 25.21 -2.89
CA VAL A 268 -7.39 24.99 -3.77
C VAL A 268 -7.11 23.82 -4.71
N ALA A 269 -8.15 23.00 -4.95
CA ALA A 269 -8.12 21.92 -5.92
C ALA A 269 -8.80 22.37 -7.20
N ILE A 270 -8.11 22.31 -8.32
CA ILE A 270 -8.61 22.74 -9.63
C ILE A 270 -8.63 21.52 -10.55
N PRO A 271 -9.74 21.20 -11.22
CA PRO A 271 -9.81 20.12 -12.18
C PRO A 271 -8.64 20.17 -13.18
N TYR A 272 -7.95 19.05 -13.34
CA TYR A 272 -6.80 18.94 -14.24
C TYR A 272 -7.14 18.05 -15.43
N GLU A 273 -7.09 18.63 -16.61
CA GLU A 273 -7.40 17.98 -17.88
C GLU A 273 -6.11 17.50 -18.54
N SER A 274 -5.97 16.19 -18.64
CA SER A 274 -4.84 15.53 -19.33
C SER A 274 -5.34 14.30 -20.07
N ASP A 275 -4.52 13.77 -20.97
CA ASP A 275 -4.81 12.51 -21.66
C ASP A 275 -4.69 11.27 -20.74
N MET A 276 -4.38 11.48 -19.46
CA MET A 276 -4.19 10.40 -18.50
C MET A 276 -5.54 9.95 -17.94
N ASN A 277 -5.86 8.70 -18.16
CA ASN A 277 -6.99 8.03 -17.54
C ASN A 277 -6.50 7.30 -16.27
N MET A 278 -7.22 7.49 -15.19
CA MET A 278 -7.02 6.76 -13.95
C MET A 278 -8.36 6.18 -13.51
N SER A 279 -8.38 4.91 -13.16
CA SER A 279 -9.54 4.29 -12.51
C SER A 279 -9.16 3.82 -11.11
N LEU A 280 -10.05 4.06 -10.17
CA LEU A 280 -9.98 3.40 -8.87
C LEU A 280 -10.65 2.05 -8.98
N GLY A 281 -10.00 1.06 -8.44
CA GLY A 281 -10.55 -0.28 -8.38
C GLY A 281 -9.90 -1.10 -7.28
N TYR A 282 -10.29 -2.36 -7.24
CA TYR A 282 -9.72 -3.29 -6.30
C TYR A 282 -9.21 -4.56 -6.98
N LEU A 283 -8.19 -5.15 -6.36
CA LEU A 283 -7.64 -6.46 -6.68
C LEU A 283 -8.17 -7.48 -5.69
N VAL A 284 -8.54 -8.64 -6.19
CA VAL A 284 -8.83 -9.85 -5.40
C VAL A 284 -8.17 -11.06 -6.06
N LYS A 285 -7.96 -12.11 -5.29
CA LYS A 285 -7.54 -13.40 -5.87
C LYS A 285 -8.68 -13.93 -6.75
N LYS A 286 -8.34 -14.48 -7.89
CA LYS A 286 -9.32 -15.01 -8.85
C LYS A 286 -10.23 -16.03 -8.20
N GLY A 287 -11.54 -15.85 -8.41
CA GLY A 287 -12.57 -16.73 -7.86
C GLY A 287 -12.88 -16.48 -6.38
N THR A 288 -12.36 -15.40 -5.78
CA THR A 288 -12.76 -14.98 -4.42
C THR A 288 -14.24 -14.64 -4.38
N PRO A 289 -15.05 -15.28 -3.53
CA PRO A 289 -16.46 -14.91 -3.36
C PRO A 289 -16.57 -13.49 -2.80
N ILE A 290 -17.31 -12.61 -3.49
CA ILE A 290 -17.60 -11.25 -3.00
C ILE A 290 -18.87 -11.30 -2.15
N GLU A 291 -18.71 -11.65 -0.88
CA GLU A 291 -19.80 -11.82 0.08
C GLU A 291 -19.39 -11.39 1.50
N GLY A 292 -20.35 -11.34 2.43
CA GLY A 292 -20.11 -10.97 3.82
C GLY A 292 -19.42 -9.61 3.95
N VAL A 293 -18.47 -9.50 4.89
CA VAL A 293 -17.76 -8.24 5.21
C VAL A 293 -16.93 -7.70 4.05
N LEU A 294 -16.45 -8.56 3.13
CA LEU A 294 -15.76 -8.12 1.92
C LEU A 294 -16.72 -7.35 0.99
N LYS A 295 -17.94 -7.88 0.80
CA LYS A 295 -18.96 -7.20 0.00
C LYS A 295 -19.38 -5.88 0.66
N GLU A 296 -19.60 -5.87 1.96
CA GLU A 296 -19.97 -4.67 2.71
C GLU A 296 -18.91 -3.58 2.58
N TYR A 297 -17.63 -3.95 2.63
CA TYR A 297 -16.51 -3.01 2.40
C TYR A 297 -16.55 -2.41 0.99
N ILE A 298 -16.77 -3.23 -0.03
CA ILE A 298 -16.88 -2.76 -1.41
C ILE A 298 -18.11 -1.84 -1.57
N ASP A 299 -19.25 -2.20 -0.95
CA ASP A 299 -20.46 -1.38 -0.97
C ASP A 299 -20.22 -0.01 -0.26
N GLU A 300 -19.42 0.02 0.81
CA GLU A 300 -19.02 1.27 1.47
C GLU A 300 -18.09 2.11 0.57
N LEU A 301 -17.15 1.49 -0.14
CA LEU A 301 -16.29 2.20 -1.10
C LEU A 301 -17.09 2.86 -2.22
N MET A 302 -18.14 2.21 -2.71
CA MET A 302 -19.01 2.74 -3.77
C MET A 302 -19.78 4.01 -3.38
N LYS A 303 -19.87 4.35 -2.09
CA LYS A 303 -20.48 5.61 -1.64
C LYS A 303 -19.61 6.85 -1.91
N TYR A 304 -18.36 6.64 -2.31
CA TYR A 304 -17.41 7.69 -2.67
C TYR A 304 -17.28 7.91 -4.19
N ALA A 305 -18.03 7.13 -4.99
CA ALA A 305 -18.09 7.23 -6.46
C ALA A 305 -18.69 8.54 -6.98
#